data_121bc64bcad5e0076d26739cfb26b860
#
_entry.id   121bc64bcad5e0076d26739cfb26b860
#
_cell.length_a   1.000
_cell.length_b   1.000
_cell.length_c   1.000
_cell.angle_alpha   90.00
_cell.angle_beta   90.00
_cell.angle_gamma   90.00
#
_symmetry.space_group_name_H-M   'P 1'
#
loop_
_entity.id
_entity.type
_entity.pdbx_description
1 polymer ?
#
loop_
_entity_poly.entity_id
_entity_poly.type
_entity_poly.pdbx_seq_one_letter_code
_entity_poly.pdbx_strand_id
1 'polypeptide(L)'
;MRVSVISRVLVLILLLSLVAIAKDTPGQKREKSRKMATQTLQDLYKLQPTSQASIAKSAGYAVFNNMGTNLLLLSTARGAGIAVNSQTKQETFMKMISAGAGLGVGVKDYRVIFVFENKKALDHFLNSGWSGSGQADAAAKAGKSGGAYSGATEVAPGVWVYQITKNGVALQLTLQGTKYYKDDDLNKQ
;
A
#
# COMPACT_ATOMS: atom_id res chain seq x y z
N MET A 1 -14.96 57.50 20.16
CA MET A 1 -15.25 56.39 19.23
C MET A 1 -14.92 55.06 19.94
N ARG A 2 -15.95 54.39 20.43
CA ARG A 2 -15.77 53.06 21.08
C ARG A 2 -15.92 51.98 19.99
N VAL A 3 -14.82 51.52 19.44
CA VAL A 3 -14.82 50.33 18.59
C VAL A 3 -15.11 49.14 19.50
N SER A 4 -16.26 48.53 19.28
CA SER A 4 -16.81 47.48 20.13
C SER A 4 -15.82 46.30 20.23
N VAL A 5 -15.64 45.77 21.44
CA VAL A 5 -14.83 44.58 21.74
C VAL A 5 -15.25 43.39 20.88
N ILE A 6 -16.53 43.32 20.49
CA ILE A 6 -17.11 42.32 19.59
C ILE A 6 -16.47 42.35 18.19
N SER A 7 -16.15 43.56 17.66
CA SER A 7 -15.50 43.70 16.35
C SER A 7 -14.05 43.18 16.37
N ARG A 8 -13.34 43.31 17.49
CA ARG A 8 -11.97 42.80 17.62
C ARG A 8 -11.92 41.28 17.78
N VAL A 9 -12.91 40.71 18.47
CA VAL A 9 -13.04 39.27 18.63
C VAL A 9 -13.40 38.59 17.30
N LEU A 10 -14.29 39.21 16.51
CA LEU A 10 -14.65 38.68 15.17
C LEU A 10 -13.47 38.68 14.20
N VAL A 11 -12.62 39.72 14.24
CA VAL A 11 -11.41 39.80 13.40
C VAL A 11 -10.36 38.76 13.84
N LEU A 12 -10.26 38.49 15.14
CA LEU A 12 -9.34 37.46 15.64
C LEU A 12 -9.77 36.04 15.28
N ILE A 13 -11.07 35.76 15.27
CA ILE A 13 -11.64 34.47 14.86
C ILE A 13 -11.47 34.25 13.36
N LEU A 14 -11.56 35.32 12.54
CA LEU A 14 -11.35 35.22 11.09
C LEU A 14 -9.89 34.97 10.71
N LEU A 15 -8.93 35.38 11.54
CA LEU A 15 -7.50 35.13 11.32
C LEU A 15 -7.05 33.71 11.71
N LEU A 16 -7.81 32.99 12.53
CA LEU A 16 -7.49 31.62 12.93
C LEU A 16 -7.99 30.56 11.92
N SER A 17 -8.76 30.92 10.91
CA SER A 17 -9.38 29.96 9.99
C SER A 17 -8.60 29.69 8.69
N LEU A 18 -7.40 30.27 8.52
CA LEU A 18 -6.51 29.98 7.38
C LEU A 18 -5.37 29.03 7.78
N VAL A 19 -5.68 27.93 8.42
CA VAL A 19 -4.80 26.77 8.33
C VAL A 19 -5.02 26.13 6.96
N ALA A 20 -4.34 26.67 5.96
CA ALA A 20 -4.24 26.00 4.66
C ALA A 20 -3.66 24.60 4.95
N ILE A 21 -4.46 23.55 4.75
CA ILE A 21 -3.95 22.17 4.76
C ILE A 21 -2.99 22.09 3.58
N ALA A 22 -1.72 22.38 3.86
CA ALA A 22 -0.68 22.33 2.86
C ALA A 22 -0.62 20.89 2.31
N LYS A 23 -0.85 20.75 1.00
CA LYS A 23 -0.73 19.47 0.32
C LYS A 23 0.72 18.99 0.44
N ASP A 24 0.92 17.73 0.82
CA ASP A 24 2.26 17.16 0.93
C ASP A 24 3.09 17.39 -0.33
N THR A 25 4.32 17.82 -0.15
CA THR A 25 5.30 17.91 -1.23
C THR A 25 5.70 16.51 -1.72
N PRO A 26 6.25 16.38 -2.93
CA PRO A 26 6.77 15.09 -3.42
C PRO A 26 7.78 14.46 -2.44
N GLY A 27 8.68 15.25 -1.86
CA GLY A 27 9.64 14.77 -0.86
C GLY A 27 8.96 14.20 0.40
N GLN A 28 7.97 14.90 0.93
CA GLN A 28 7.19 14.41 2.08
C GLN A 28 6.43 13.12 1.77
N LYS A 29 5.87 12.99 0.56
CA LYS A 29 5.18 11.77 0.14
C LYS A 29 6.14 10.58 0.02
N ARG A 30 7.34 10.80 -0.56
CA ARG A 30 8.38 9.76 -0.63
C ARG A 30 8.76 9.29 0.78
N GLU A 31 9.00 10.22 1.70
CA GLU A 31 9.36 9.89 3.08
C GLU A 31 8.24 9.14 3.81
N LYS A 32 6.99 9.55 3.65
CA LYS A 32 5.83 8.82 4.18
C LYS A 32 5.76 7.39 3.66
N SER A 33 6.04 7.17 2.36
CA SER A 33 6.06 5.84 1.77
C SER A 33 7.19 4.97 2.34
N ARG A 34 8.38 5.52 2.57
CA ARG A 34 9.49 4.80 3.21
C ARG A 34 9.16 4.39 4.64
N LYS A 35 8.66 5.33 5.45
CA LYS A 35 8.26 5.05 6.84
C LYS A 35 7.17 4.00 6.91
N MET A 36 6.15 4.10 6.06
CA MET A 36 5.08 3.12 5.95
C MET A 36 5.64 1.73 5.62
N ALA A 37 6.54 1.63 4.63
CA ALA A 37 7.14 0.36 4.24
C ALA A 37 7.97 -0.26 5.37
N THR A 38 8.82 0.53 6.01
CA THR A 38 9.63 0.08 7.15
C THR A 38 8.75 -0.45 8.28
N GLN A 39 7.73 0.31 8.68
CA GLN A 39 6.81 -0.10 9.72
C GLN A 39 6.06 -1.38 9.34
N THR A 40 5.58 -1.48 8.10
CA THR A 40 4.85 -2.64 7.61
C THR A 40 5.71 -3.91 7.61
N LEU A 41 6.97 -3.80 7.19
CA LEU A 41 7.91 -4.93 7.24
C LEU A 41 8.21 -5.35 8.68
N GLN A 42 8.41 -4.41 9.59
CA GLN A 42 8.60 -4.72 11.02
C GLN A 42 7.39 -5.43 11.62
N ASP A 43 6.18 -4.99 11.27
CA ASP A 43 4.95 -5.64 11.72
C ASP A 43 4.84 -7.07 11.13
N LEU A 44 5.17 -7.25 9.83
CA LEU A 44 5.21 -8.56 9.22
C LEU A 44 6.21 -9.49 9.91
N TYR A 45 7.42 -9.01 10.21
CA TYR A 45 8.47 -9.83 10.83
C TYR A 45 8.10 -10.27 12.26
N LYS A 46 7.33 -9.46 12.98
CA LYS A 46 6.78 -9.87 14.29
C LYS A 46 5.71 -10.95 14.15
N LEU A 47 4.83 -10.83 13.15
CA LEU A 47 3.74 -11.77 12.91
C LEU A 47 4.21 -13.07 12.24
N GLN A 48 5.22 -12.97 11.37
CA GLN A 48 5.77 -14.07 10.56
C GLN A 48 7.30 -13.95 10.48
N PRO A 49 8.04 -14.41 11.50
CA PRO A 49 9.49 -14.21 11.59
C PRO A 49 10.28 -14.77 10.40
N THR A 50 9.83 -15.88 9.80
CA THR A 50 10.47 -16.50 8.62
C THR A 50 10.46 -15.61 7.38
N SER A 51 9.51 -14.65 7.32
CA SER A 51 9.39 -13.72 6.19
C SER A 51 10.60 -12.80 6.05
N GLN A 52 11.30 -12.50 7.13
CA GLN A 52 12.49 -11.65 7.08
C GLN A 52 13.61 -12.27 6.22
N ALA A 53 13.90 -13.54 6.43
CA ALA A 53 14.91 -14.26 5.66
C ALA A 53 14.48 -14.43 4.19
N SER A 54 13.19 -14.67 3.94
CA SER A 54 12.64 -14.82 2.60
C SER A 54 12.70 -13.52 1.79
N ILE A 55 12.34 -12.40 2.41
CA ILE A 55 12.41 -11.07 1.78
C ILE A 55 13.87 -10.67 1.54
N ALA A 56 14.78 -10.94 2.48
CA ALA A 56 16.19 -10.64 2.32
C ALA A 56 16.84 -11.39 1.15
N LYS A 57 16.40 -12.60 0.83
CA LYS A 57 16.88 -13.43 -0.27
C LYS A 57 16.18 -13.15 -1.60
N SER A 58 15.07 -12.41 -1.61
CA SER A 58 14.28 -12.12 -2.81
C SER A 58 15.00 -11.13 -3.73
N ALA A 59 14.60 -11.10 -5.01
CA ALA A 59 15.07 -10.08 -5.96
C ALA A 59 14.59 -8.67 -5.59
N GLY A 60 13.46 -8.58 -4.90
CA GLY A 60 12.89 -7.33 -4.43
C GLY A 60 11.53 -7.53 -3.77
N TYR A 61 11.02 -6.46 -3.23
CA TYR A 61 9.71 -6.43 -2.60
C TYR A 61 8.98 -5.12 -2.90
N ALA A 62 7.67 -5.10 -2.73
CA ALA A 62 6.89 -3.87 -2.78
C ALA A 62 5.88 -3.85 -1.63
N VAL A 63 5.74 -2.69 -1.00
CA VAL A 63 4.86 -2.50 0.16
C VAL A 63 3.84 -1.42 -0.15
N PHE A 64 2.58 -1.70 0.15
CA PHE A 64 1.47 -0.77 -0.04
C PHE A 64 0.63 -0.66 1.22
N ASN A 65 0.22 0.57 1.54
CA ASN A 65 -0.92 0.79 2.42
C ASN A 65 -2.17 0.97 1.56
N ASN A 66 -3.24 0.33 1.96
CA ASN A 66 -4.52 0.47 1.31
C ASN A 66 -5.51 1.09 2.28
N MET A 67 -6.06 2.23 1.91
CA MET A 67 -7.20 2.83 2.59
C MET A 67 -8.41 2.74 1.68
N GLY A 68 -9.43 2.04 2.10
CA GLY A 68 -10.63 1.84 1.31
C GLY A 68 -11.90 2.18 2.08
N THR A 69 -12.90 2.60 1.34
CA THR A 69 -14.25 2.79 1.86
C THR A 69 -15.21 1.86 1.11
N ASN A 70 -16.06 1.18 1.86
CA ASN A 70 -17.20 0.46 1.32
C ASN A 70 -18.45 1.30 1.56
N LEU A 71 -19.18 1.60 0.51
CA LEU A 71 -20.46 2.28 0.58
C LEU A 71 -21.50 1.42 -0.13
N LEU A 72 -22.29 0.69 0.66
CA LEU A 72 -23.31 -0.25 0.19
C LEU A 72 -22.74 -1.30 -0.78
N LEU A 73 -22.96 -1.13 -2.08
CA LEU A 73 -22.53 -2.07 -3.12
C LEU A 73 -21.19 -1.70 -3.79
N LEU A 74 -20.65 -0.52 -3.48
CA LEU A 74 -19.42 -0.02 -4.08
C LEU A 74 -18.29 -0.03 -3.05
N SER A 75 -17.17 -0.61 -3.44
CA SER A 75 -15.93 -0.62 -2.68
C SER A 75 -14.85 0.08 -3.50
N THR A 76 -14.23 1.09 -2.92
CA THR A 76 -13.09 1.76 -3.53
C THR A 76 -11.94 1.84 -2.54
N ALA A 77 -10.72 1.68 -3.03
CA ALA A 77 -9.52 1.89 -2.23
C ALA A 77 -8.45 2.60 -3.05
N ARG A 78 -7.64 3.38 -2.37
CA ARG A 78 -6.44 4.01 -2.92
C ARG A 78 -5.29 3.77 -1.96
N GLY A 79 -4.10 3.63 -2.50
CA GLY A 79 -2.92 3.41 -1.69
C GLY A 79 -1.67 3.99 -2.33
N ALA A 80 -0.71 4.31 -1.46
CA ALA A 80 0.64 4.62 -1.84
C ALA A 80 1.54 3.43 -1.50
N GLY A 81 2.61 3.27 -2.24
CA GLY A 81 3.55 2.20 -2.02
C GLY A 81 4.94 2.53 -2.50
N ILE A 82 5.84 1.62 -2.20
CA ILE A 82 7.22 1.66 -2.64
C ILE A 82 7.67 0.24 -2.98
N ALA A 83 8.32 0.08 -4.12
CA ALA A 83 9.02 -1.13 -4.47
C ALA A 83 10.53 -0.91 -4.32
N VAL A 84 11.24 -1.93 -3.85
CA VAL A 84 12.68 -1.89 -3.59
C VAL A 84 13.34 -3.08 -4.26
N ASN A 85 14.34 -2.82 -5.09
CA ASN A 85 15.23 -3.85 -5.61
C ASN A 85 16.21 -4.26 -4.52
N SER A 86 16.25 -5.54 -4.15
CA SER A 86 17.07 -6.03 -3.03
C SER A 86 18.58 -5.91 -3.28
N GLN A 87 19.01 -5.99 -4.54
CA GLN A 87 20.43 -5.93 -4.92
C GLN A 87 20.92 -4.48 -5.04
N THR A 88 20.22 -3.66 -5.83
CA THR A 88 20.65 -2.29 -6.12
C THR A 88 20.19 -1.26 -5.09
N LYS A 89 19.26 -1.64 -4.21
CA LYS A 89 18.56 -0.76 -3.27
C LYS A 89 17.76 0.37 -3.95
N GLN A 90 17.57 0.27 -5.27
CA GLN A 90 16.79 1.25 -6.01
C GLN A 90 15.33 1.19 -5.55
N GLU A 91 14.80 2.37 -5.25
CA GLU A 91 13.41 2.58 -4.87
C GLU A 91 12.58 3.02 -6.08
N THR A 92 11.36 2.51 -6.17
CA THR A 92 10.35 2.95 -7.13
C THR A 92 9.06 3.24 -6.36
N PHE A 93 8.62 4.48 -6.38
CA PHE A 93 7.36 4.88 -5.74
C PHE A 93 6.18 4.46 -6.60
N MET A 94 5.15 3.94 -5.96
CA MET A 94 4.02 3.32 -6.64
C MET A 94 2.69 3.79 -6.07
N LYS A 95 1.64 3.63 -6.85
CA LYS A 95 0.24 3.86 -6.49
C LYS A 95 -0.54 2.57 -6.58
N MET A 96 -1.62 2.52 -5.83
CA MET A 96 -2.62 1.46 -5.92
C MET A 96 -4.00 2.08 -6.03
N ILE A 97 -4.83 1.50 -6.86
CA ILE A 97 -6.25 1.80 -6.97
C ILE A 97 -7.03 0.49 -7.01
N SER A 98 -8.11 0.43 -6.28
CA SER A 98 -9.04 -0.70 -6.30
C SER A 98 -10.45 -0.19 -6.48
N ALA A 99 -11.22 -0.90 -7.29
CA ALA A 99 -12.65 -0.73 -7.42
C ALA A 99 -13.30 -2.11 -7.49
N GLY A 100 -14.37 -2.29 -6.77
CA GLY A 100 -15.09 -3.57 -6.73
C GLY A 100 -16.50 -3.44 -6.20
N ALA A 101 -17.29 -4.48 -6.36
CA ALA A 101 -18.55 -4.64 -5.69
C ALA A 101 -18.31 -5.25 -4.30
N GLY A 102 -18.93 -4.69 -3.26
CA GLY A 102 -18.83 -5.22 -1.91
C GLY A 102 -20.08 -4.91 -1.10
N LEU A 103 -20.51 -5.88 -0.29
CA LEU A 103 -21.62 -5.66 0.64
C LEU A 103 -21.07 -5.10 1.96
N GLY A 104 -21.65 -4.00 2.40
CA GLY A 104 -21.35 -3.41 3.71
C GLY A 104 -20.92 -1.95 3.67
N VAL A 105 -20.81 -1.38 4.86
CA VAL A 105 -20.32 -0.02 5.10
C VAL A 105 -19.11 -0.11 6.02
N GLY A 106 -18.02 0.54 5.65
CA GLY A 106 -16.84 0.59 6.51
C GLY A 106 -15.57 1.03 5.81
N VAL A 107 -14.56 1.29 6.61
CA VAL A 107 -13.19 1.57 6.16
C VAL A 107 -12.39 0.29 6.26
N LYS A 108 -11.77 -0.11 5.15
CA LYS A 108 -10.81 -1.21 5.12
C LYS A 108 -9.41 -0.64 5.12
N ASP A 109 -8.69 -0.91 6.19
CA ASP A 109 -7.27 -0.60 6.33
C ASP A 109 -6.50 -1.92 6.35
N TYR A 110 -5.74 -2.16 5.31
CA TYR A 110 -4.85 -3.32 5.20
C TYR A 110 -3.58 -2.95 4.44
N ARG A 111 -2.52 -3.70 4.68
CA ARG A 111 -1.24 -3.52 4.03
C ARG A 111 -0.92 -4.75 3.22
N VAL A 112 -0.36 -4.55 2.04
CA VAL A 112 0.02 -5.62 1.13
C VAL A 112 1.51 -5.56 0.88
N ILE A 113 2.17 -6.71 0.99
CA ILE A 113 3.59 -6.86 0.71
C ILE A 113 3.74 -7.89 -0.42
N PHE A 114 4.21 -7.44 -1.57
CA PHE A 114 4.66 -8.30 -2.66
C PHE A 114 6.12 -8.68 -2.43
N VAL A 115 6.45 -9.94 -2.69
CA VAL A 115 7.83 -10.45 -2.66
C VAL A 115 8.10 -11.14 -4.00
N PHE A 116 9.19 -10.75 -4.66
CA PHE A 116 9.56 -11.22 -5.98
C PHE A 116 10.75 -12.16 -5.88
N GLU A 117 10.56 -13.44 -6.17
CA GLU A 117 11.63 -14.45 -6.10
C GLU A 117 12.78 -14.16 -7.04
N ASN A 118 12.47 -13.60 -8.21
CA ASN A 118 13.44 -13.39 -9.27
C ASN A 118 13.31 -12.02 -9.92
N LYS A 119 14.38 -11.61 -10.59
CA LYS A 119 14.46 -10.31 -11.26
C LYS A 119 13.39 -10.13 -12.34
N LYS A 120 13.04 -11.17 -13.07
CA LYS A 120 12.02 -11.11 -14.14
C LYS A 120 10.66 -10.72 -13.58
N ALA A 121 10.26 -11.30 -12.45
CA ALA A 121 9.00 -10.97 -11.77
C ALA A 121 9.01 -9.52 -11.26
N LEU A 122 10.12 -9.09 -10.64
CA LEU A 122 10.28 -7.71 -10.18
C LEU A 122 10.23 -6.71 -11.34
N ASP A 123 11.00 -6.93 -12.40
CA ASP A 123 11.05 -6.05 -13.58
C ASP A 123 9.68 -5.95 -14.26
N HIS A 124 8.97 -7.07 -14.39
CA HIS A 124 7.62 -7.07 -14.93
C HIS A 124 6.67 -6.22 -14.10
N PHE A 125 6.69 -6.40 -12.77
CA PHE A 125 5.89 -5.59 -11.85
C PHE A 125 6.22 -4.09 -11.94
N LEU A 126 7.49 -3.74 -12.00
CA LEU A 126 7.93 -2.34 -12.07
C LEU A 126 7.57 -1.67 -13.40
N ASN A 127 7.61 -2.40 -14.52
CA ASN A 127 7.42 -1.84 -15.86
C ASN A 127 5.96 -1.89 -16.32
N SER A 128 5.27 -2.98 -16.05
CA SER A 128 3.90 -3.21 -16.51
C SER A 128 2.85 -2.96 -15.41
N GLY A 129 3.29 -2.84 -14.16
CA GLY A 129 2.39 -2.89 -13.02
C GLY A 129 1.84 -4.29 -12.79
N TRP A 130 0.85 -4.37 -11.91
CA TRP A 130 0.16 -5.62 -11.63
C TRP A 130 -1.34 -5.36 -11.42
N SER A 131 -2.17 -6.26 -11.91
CA SER A 131 -3.63 -6.17 -11.76
C SER A 131 -4.18 -7.47 -11.21
N GLY A 132 -4.96 -7.38 -10.15
CA GLY A 132 -5.78 -8.48 -9.65
C GLY A 132 -6.90 -8.77 -10.65
N SER A 133 -6.71 -9.80 -11.46
CA SER A 133 -7.71 -10.34 -12.39
C SER A 133 -8.27 -11.65 -11.83
N GLY A 134 -9.36 -12.13 -12.40
CA GLY A 134 -9.93 -13.44 -12.01
C GLY A 134 -8.94 -14.61 -12.09
N GLN A 135 -7.91 -14.52 -12.93
CA GLN A 135 -6.82 -15.49 -12.98
C GLN A 135 -5.89 -15.41 -11.76
N ALA A 136 -5.58 -14.19 -11.29
CA ALA A 136 -4.79 -13.98 -10.08
C ALA A 136 -5.56 -14.45 -8.83
N ASP A 137 -6.88 -14.28 -8.80
CA ASP A 137 -7.72 -14.78 -7.71
C ASP A 137 -7.81 -16.32 -7.74
N ALA A 138 -7.84 -16.93 -8.92
CA ALA A 138 -7.80 -18.38 -9.06
C ALA A 138 -6.44 -18.93 -8.61
N ALA A 139 -5.33 -18.28 -8.98
CA ALA A 139 -3.99 -18.61 -8.50
C ALA A 139 -3.87 -18.45 -6.99
N ALA A 140 -4.41 -17.36 -6.42
CA ALA A 140 -4.44 -17.14 -4.99
C ALA A 140 -5.30 -18.15 -4.22
N LYS A 141 -6.38 -18.65 -4.83
CA LYS A 141 -7.21 -19.72 -4.25
C LYS A 141 -6.58 -21.11 -4.37
N ALA A 142 -5.80 -21.34 -5.44
CA ALA A 142 -5.05 -22.57 -5.67
C ALA A 142 -3.62 -22.52 -5.10
N GLY A 143 -3.22 -21.36 -4.57
CA GLY A 143 -1.85 -21.04 -4.22
C GLY A 143 -1.26 -21.96 -3.16
N LYS A 144 -0.03 -22.35 -3.38
CA LYS A 144 0.78 -23.08 -2.41
C LYS A 144 1.06 -22.16 -1.24
N SER A 145 0.45 -22.42 -0.10
CA SER A 145 0.87 -21.85 1.17
C SER A 145 1.98 -22.72 1.75
N GLY A 146 3.12 -22.16 2.11
CA GLY A 146 4.16 -22.90 2.80
C GLY A 146 5.58 -22.71 2.24
N GLY A 147 6.53 -23.49 2.76
CA GLY A 147 7.93 -23.39 2.36
C GLY A 147 8.58 -22.07 2.79
N ALA A 148 9.46 -21.53 1.93
CA ALA A 148 10.21 -20.31 2.21
C ALA A 148 9.34 -19.07 2.43
N TYR A 149 8.10 -19.05 1.91
CA TYR A 149 7.14 -17.94 2.00
C TYR A 149 5.92 -18.30 2.85
N SER A 150 6.13 -18.99 3.96
CA SER A 150 5.05 -19.34 4.89
C SER A 150 4.23 -18.11 5.27
N GLY A 151 2.90 -18.21 5.21
CA GLY A 151 1.97 -17.11 5.47
C GLY A 151 1.72 -16.17 4.26
N ALA A 152 2.44 -16.37 3.14
CA ALA A 152 2.16 -15.70 1.88
C ALA A 152 1.37 -16.61 0.94
N THR A 153 0.76 -15.98 -0.06
CA THR A 153 0.07 -16.64 -1.16
C THR A 153 0.78 -16.32 -2.47
N GLU A 154 1.07 -17.33 -3.29
CA GLU A 154 1.57 -17.11 -4.64
C GLU A 154 0.44 -16.61 -5.53
N VAL A 155 0.60 -15.44 -6.14
CA VAL A 155 -0.42 -14.78 -6.99
C VAL A 155 -0.07 -14.80 -8.47
N ALA A 156 1.19 -15.08 -8.78
CA ALA A 156 1.74 -15.32 -10.11
C ALA A 156 3.08 -16.04 -9.95
N PRO A 157 3.61 -16.70 -10.99
CA PRO A 157 4.89 -17.39 -10.90
C PRO A 157 6.01 -16.50 -10.35
N GLY A 158 6.53 -16.87 -9.16
CA GLY A 158 7.58 -16.13 -8.46
C GLY A 158 7.14 -14.82 -7.82
N VAL A 159 5.82 -14.58 -7.65
CA VAL A 159 5.25 -13.42 -6.98
C VAL A 159 4.42 -13.87 -5.79
N TRP A 160 4.89 -13.57 -4.60
CA TRP A 160 4.25 -13.90 -3.33
C TRP A 160 3.67 -12.67 -2.67
N VAL A 161 2.55 -12.81 -1.98
CA VAL A 161 1.86 -11.70 -1.32
C VAL A 161 1.53 -12.06 0.12
N TYR A 162 1.96 -11.19 1.04
CA TYR A 162 1.45 -11.13 2.40
C TYR A 162 0.41 -10.01 2.49
N GLN A 163 -0.66 -10.24 3.21
CA GLN A 163 -1.62 -9.20 3.57
C GLN A 163 -1.70 -9.10 5.09
N ILE A 164 -1.49 -7.89 5.62
CA ILE A 164 -1.60 -7.61 7.05
C ILE A 164 -2.86 -6.79 7.29
N THR A 165 -3.65 -7.22 8.25
CA THR A 165 -4.82 -6.52 8.76
C THR A 165 -4.62 -6.18 10.22
N LYS A 166 -5.57 -5.48 10.83
CA LYS A 166 -5.55 -5.24 12.29
C LYS A 166 -5.58 -6.54 13.11
N ASN A 167 -6.04 -7.65 12.53
CA ASN A 167 -6.16 -8.95 13.18
C ASN A 167 -4.99 -9.90 12.89
N GLY A 168 -3.93 -9.43 12.22
CA GLY A 168 -2.76 -10.22 11.87
C GLY A 168 -2.61 -10.48 10.38
N VAL A 169 -1.84 -11.51 10.01
CA VAL A 169 -1.68 -11.91 8.61
C VAL A 169 -2.96 -12.55 8.10
N ALA A 170 -3.52 -12.01 7.02
CA ALA A 170 -4.69 -12.58 6.38
C ALA A 170 -4.30 -13.67 5.40
N LEU A 171 -4.89 -14.85 5.54
CA LEU A 171 -4.72 -15.97 4.61
C LEU A 171 -5.54 -15.81 3.33
N GLN A 172 -6.57 -14.96 3.39
CA GLN A 172 -7.43 -14.69 2.24
C GLN A 172 -7.10 -13.31 1.67
N LEU A 173 -6.59 -13.30 0.43
CA LEU A 173 -6.25 -12.07 -0.29
C LEU A 173 -7.49 -11.50 -0.98
N THR A 174 -7.65 -10.18 -0.87
CA THR A 174 -8.65 -9.44 -1.66
C THR A 174 -7.91 -8.55 -2.65
N LEU A 175 -7.50 -9.13 -3.78
CA LEU A 175 -6.76 -8.42 -4.82
C LEU A 175 -7.63 -8.09 -6.03
N GLN A 176 -8.85 -8.64 -6.11
CA GLN A 176 -9.76 -8.46 -7.24
C GLN A 176 -10.07 -6.98 -7.48
N GLY A 177 -10.00 -6.57 -8.74
CA GLY A 177 -10.26 -5.19 -9.13
C GLY A 177 -9.20 -4.18 -8.66
N THR A 178 -8.03 -4.68 -8.23
CA THR A 178 -6.93 -3.81 -7.75
C THR A 178 -5.84 -3.71 -8.82
N LYS A 179 -5.36 -2.49 -9.05
CA LYS A 179 -4.24 -2.18 -9.93
C LYS A 179 -3.12 -1.49 -9.16
N TYR A 180 -1.89 -1.97 -9.35
CA TYR A 180 -0.64 -1.42 -8.81
C TYR A 180 0.20 -0.90 -9.97
N TYR A 181 0.70 0.34 -9.88
CA TYR A 181 1.43 1.00 -10.97
C TYR A 181 2.37 2.08 -10.45
N LYS A 182 3.33 2.51 -11.28
CA LYS A 182 4.27 3.58 -10.93
C LYS A 182 3.56 4.91 -10.62
N ASP A 183 4.08 5.62 -9.65
CA ASP A 183 3.75 7.03 -9.42
C ASP A 183 4.73 7.91 -10.19
N ASP A 184 4.37 8.29 -11.43
CA ASP A 184 5.26 9.07 -12.28
C ASP A 184 5.70 10.38 -11.62
N ASP A 185 4.84 11.01 -10.81
CA ASP A 185 5.17 12.27 -10.15
C ASP A 185 6.23 12.10 -9.07
N LEU A 186 6.24 10.96 -8.36
CA LEU A 186 7.21 10.68 -7.32
C LEU A 186 8.50 10.04 -7.85
N ASN A 187 8.52 9.53 -9.08
CA ASN A 187 9.72 8.94 -9.70
C ASN A 187 10.46 9.89 -10.66
N LYS A 188 9.90 11.08 -10.94
CA LYS A 188 10.63 12.15 -11.62
C LYS A 188 11.75 12.64 -10.71
N GLN A 189 12.98 12.70 -11.27
CA GLN A 189 14.13 13.35 -10.65
C GLN A 189 14.01 14.85 -10.76
#